data_b603884efae13f04b82210aead4c65a7
#
_entry.id   b603884efae13f04b82210aead4c65a7
#
_cell.length_a   1.000
_cell.length_b   1.000
_cell.length_c   1.000
_cell.angle_alpha   90.00
_cell.angle_beta   90.00
_cell.angle_gamma   90.00
#
_symmetry.space_group_name_H-M   'P 1'
#
loop_
_entity.id
_entity.type
_entity.pdbx_description
1 polymer ?
#
loop_
_entity_poly.entity_id
_entity_poly.type
_entity_poly.pdbx_seq_one_letter_code
_entity_poly.pdbx_strand_id
1 'polypeptide(L)'
;MVPRPEQTPDALRAALAAVDPKRLPEMQRTKDEAFAKAVEWQSLSPVRSWVLTWARDIEIARRPDLAARHAHAKNNLEHEDADVAREALRELSAVLDEAMKAVHA
;
A
#
# COMPACT_ATOMS: atom_id res chain seq x y z
N MET A 1 9.48 9.64 -12.59
CA MET A 1 8.99 8.86 -11.43
C MET A 1 8.57 9.81 -10.31
N VAL A 2 7.44 9.55 -9.68
CA VAL A 2 6.97 10.34 -8.53
C VAL A 2 7.92 10.11 -7.35
N PRO A 3 8.41 11.17 -6.68
CA PRO A 3 9.28 10.99 -5.52
C PRO A 3 8.52 10.37 -4.35
N ARG A 4 9.28 9.71 -3.46
CA ARG A 4 8.69 9.12 -2.25
C ARG A 4 8.14 10.24 -1.36
N PRO A 5 6.85 10.17 -0.98
CA PRO A 5 6.25 11.23 -0.14
C PRO A 5 6.73 11.13 1.31
N GLU A 6 6.61 12.24 2.02
CA GLU A 6 6.69 12.22 3.48
C GLU A 6 5.53 11.41 4.03
N GLN A 7 5.72 10.84 5.24
CA GLN A 7 4.71 9.98 5.85
C GLN A 7 3.72 10.82 6.69
N THR A 8 3.01 11.69 6.00
CA THR A 8 1.91 12.48 6.54
C THR A 8 0.66 12.27 5.68
N PRO A 9 -0.54 12.41 6.25
CA PRO A 9 -1.76 12.21 5.47
C PRO A 9 -1.84 13.09 4.22
N ASP A 10 -1.46 14.35 4.31
CA ASP A 10 -1.53 15.28 3.18
C ASP A 10 -0.52 14.92 2.09
N ALA A 11 0.72 14.60 2.47
CA ALA A 11 1.75 14.21 1.51
C ALA A 11 1.40 12.89 0.80
N LEU A 12 0.88 11.92 1.56
CA LEU A 12 0.44 10.63 1.00
C LEU A 12 -0.73 10.82 0.05
N ARG A 13 -1.68 11.67 0.38
CA ARG A 13 -2.82 11.98 -0.50
C ARG A 13 -2.36 12.59 -1.82
N ALA A 14 -1.46 13.56 -1.75
CA ALA A 14 -0.92 14.20 -2.95
C ALA A 14 -0.18 13.21 -3.84
N ALA A 15 0.62 12.32 -3.25
CA ALA A 15 1.34 11.29 -3.98
C ALA A 15 0.38 10.28 -4.62
N LEU A 16 -0.65 9.84 -3.89
CA LEU A 16 -1.65 8.90 -4.43
C LEU A 16 -2.41 9.53 -5.59
N ALA A 17 -2.75 10.81 -5.50
CA ALA A 17 -3.41 11.52 -6.60
C ALA A 17 -2.57 11.50 -7.89
N ALA A 18 -1.25 11.47 -7.77
CA ALA A 18 -0.33 11.41 -8.91
C ALA A 18 -0.17 9.99 -9.47
N VAL A 19 -0.13 8.96 -8.61
CA VAL A 19 0.19 7.59 -9.05
C VAL A 19 -1.04 6.70 -9.25
N ASP A 20 -2.10 6.90 -8.47
CA ASP A 20 -3.32 6.10 -8.59
C ASP A 20 -4.53 6.85 -8.01
N PRO A 21 -5.03 7.85 -8.74
CA PRO A 21 -6.15 8.68 -8.25
C PRO A 21 -7.44 7.91 -8.02
N LYS A 22 -7.61 6.75 -8.63
CA LYS A 22 -8.82 5.92 -8.46
C LYS A 22 -8.98 5.45 -7.02
N ARG A 23 -7.90 5.37 -6.26
CA ARG A 23 -7.93 4.91 -4.88
C ARG A 23 -8.12 6.03 -3.85
N LEU A 24 -8.27 7.28 -4.28
CA LEU A 24 -8.48 8.40 -3.34
C LEU A 24 -9.72 8.21 -2.46
N PRO A 25 -10.87 7.75 -2.97
CA PRO A 25 -12.04 7.50 -2.11
C PRO A 25 -11.76 6.43 -1.04
N GLU A 26 -11.05 5.36 -1.38
CA GLU A 26 -10.64 4.32 -0.43
C GLU A 26 -9.71 4.90 0.65
N MET A 27 -8.76 5.72 0.25
CA MET A 27 -7.84 6.38 1.18
C MET A 27 -8.61 7.25 2.18
N GLN A 28 -9.57 8.05 1.71
CA GLN A 28 -10.37 8.90 2.57
C GLN A 28 -11.23 8.08 3.53
N ARG A 29 -11.91 7.05 3.03
CA ARG A 29 -12.76 6.19 3.85
C ARG A 29 -11.97 5.49 4.96
N THR A 30 -10.82 4.89 4.61
CA THR A 30 -9.97 4.20 5.58
C THR A 30 -9.30 5.17 6.56
N LYS A 31 -9.02 6.41 6.13
CA LYS A 31 -8.53 7.47 7.01
C LYS A 31 -9.57 7.80 8.08
N ASP A 32 -10.82 7.99 7.69
CA ASP A 32 -11.89 8.31 8.63
C ASP A 32 -12.08 7.17 9.64
N GLU A 33 -12.02 5.92 9.19
CA GLU A 33 -12.08 4.74 10.07
C GLU A 33 -10.92 4.70 11.06
N ALA A 34 -9.69 4.97 10.58
CA ALA A 34 -8.50 4.97 11.43
C ALA A 34 -8.56 6.04 12.52
N PHE A 35 -9.00 7.25 12.15
CA PHE A 35 -9.15 8.34 13.11
C PHE A 35 -10.26 8.06 14.12
N ALA A 36 -11.40 7.47 13.70
CA ALA A 36 -12.46 7.08 14.60
C ALA A 36 -11.97 6.04 15.63
N LYS A 37 -11.20 5.04 15.20
CA LYS A 37 -10.59 4.05 16.10
C LYS A 37 -9.58 4.68 17.04
N ALA A 38 -8.78 5.64 16.56
CA ALA A 38 -7.80 6.33 17.39
C ALA A 38 -8.49 7.07 18.55
N VAL A 39 -9.62 7.72 18.28
CA VAL A 39 -10.41 8.39 19.31
C VAL A 39 -11.01 7.38 20.29
N GLU A 40 -11.63 6.30 19.77
CA GLU A 40 -12.25 5.25 20.58
C GLU A 40 -11.23 4.56 21.50
N TRP A 41 -10.06 4.21 20.95
CA TRP A 41 -9.02 3.47 21.68
C TRP A 41 -8.07 4.39 22.45
N GLN A 42 -8.17 5.70 22.26
CA GLN A 42 -7.22 6.68 22.82
C GLN A 42 -5.78 6.31 22.50
N SER A 43 -5.53 5.96 21.24
CA SER A 43 -4.23 5.50 20.75
C SER A 43 -4.00 5.98 19.33
N LEU A 44 -2.76 6.36 19.02
CA LEU A 44 -2.36 6.72 17.65
C LEU A 44 -2.09 5.51 16.77
N SER A 45 -2.11 4.31 17.33
CA SER A 45 -1.78 3.08 16.62
C SER A 45 -2.56 2.88 15.31
N PRO A 46 -3.89 3.07 15.27
CA PRO A 46 -4.63 2.93 14.02
C PRO A 46 -4.19 3.94 12.93
N VAL A 47 -3.87 5.16 13.34
CA VAL A 47 -3.41 6.21 12.40
C VAL A 47 -2.02 5.87 11.88
N ARG A 48 -1.10 5.41 12.72
CA ARG A 48 0.23 4.98 12.30
C ARG A 48 0.16 3.82 11.31
N SER A 49 -0.71 2.83 11.58
CA SER A 49 -0.93 1.71 10.67
C SER A 49 -1.46 2.18 9.32
N TRP A 50 -2.40 3.12 9.32
CA TRP A 50 -2.94 3.70 8.10
C TRP A 50 -1.85 4.41 7.28
N VAL A 51 -1.01 5.22 7.95
CA VAL A 51 0.10 5.92 7.29
C VAL A 51 1.07 4.94 6.65
N LEU A 52 1.49 3.90 7.38
CA LEU A 52 2.43 2.91 6.87
C LEU A 52 1.86 2.09 5.73
N THR A 53 0.59 1.71 5.82
CA THR A 53 -0.09 0.96 4.76
C THR A 53 -0.12 1.74 3.45
N TRP A 54 -0.51 3.01 3.51
CA TRP A 54 -0.56 3.84 2.30
C TRP A 54 0.82 4.24 1.80
N ALA A 55 1.78 4.47 2.69
CA ALA A 55 3.17 4.69 2.29
C ALA A 55 3.71 3.49 1.50
N ARG A 56 3.45 2.27 1.98
CA ARG A 56 3.81 1.03 1.29
C ARG A 56 3.14 0.92 -0.08
N ASP A 57 1.83 1.14 -0.14
CA ASP A 57 1.07 1.03 -1.37
C ASP A 57 1.50 2.07 -2.42
N ILE A 58 1.80 3.28 -1.98
CA ILE A 58 2.34 4.33 -2.85
C ILE A 58 3.74 3.98 -3.33
N GLU A 59 4.57 3.38 -2.48
CA GLU A 59 5.91 2.92 -2.88
C GLU A 59 5.83 1.92 -4.03
N ILE A 60 4.89 0.97 -3.95
CA ILE A 60 4.65 0.01 -5.02
C ILE A 60 4.19 0.73 -6.30
N ALA A 61 3.19 1.61 -6.18
CA ALA A 61 2.58 2.26 -7.34
C ALA A 61 3.54 3.23 -8.05
N ARG A 62 4.43 3.91 -7.31
CA ARG A 62 5.37 4.87 -7.89
C ARG A 62 6.59 4.23 -8.54
N ARG A 63 6.90 2.97 -8.22
CA ARG A 63 8.05 2.23 -8.75
C ARG A 63 7.61 1.24 -9.81
N PRO A 64 8.00 1.44 -11.09
CA PRO A 64 7.58 0.54 -12.18
C PRO A 64 7.95 -0.93 -11.95
N ASP A 65 9.11 -1.21 -11.34
CA ASP A 65 9.55 -2.57 -11.04
C ASP A 65 8.61 -3.26 -10.05
N LEU A 66 8.27 -2.59 -8.95
CA LEU A 66 7.37 -3.14 -7.94
C LEU A 66 5.93 -3.20 -8.44
N ALA A 67 5.48 -2.17 -9.17
CA ALA A 67 4.13 -2.14 -9.73
C ALA A 67 3.88 -3.31 -10.68
N ALA A 68 4.84 -3.62 -11.55
CA ALA A 68 4.74 -4.74 -12.50
C ALA A 68 4.71 -6.09 -11.77
N ARG A 69 5.60 -6.30 -10.81
CA ARG A 69 5.65 -7.53 -10.02
C ARG A 69 4.36 -7.73 -9.22
N HIS A 70 3.85 -6.66 -8.61
CA HIS A 70 2.62 -6.68 -7.85
C HIS A 70 1.42 -7.06 -8.73
N ALA A 71 1.27 -6.42 -9.89
CA ALA A 71 0.18 -6.70 -10.82
C ALA A 71 0.24 -8.13 -11.32
N HIS A 72 1.42 -8.62 -11.69
CA HIS A 72 1.62 -9.99 -12.16
C HIS A 72 1.24 -11.01 -11.07
N ALA A 73 1.70 -10.79 -9.85
CA ALA A 73 1.37 -11.68 -8.72
C ALA A 73 -0.14 -11.70 -8.45
N LYS A 74 -0.79 -10.54 -8.43
CA LYS A 74 -2.23 -10.46 -8.21
C LYS A 74 -3.02 -11.21 -9.29
N ASN A 75 -2.60 -11.12 -10.54
CA ASN A 75 -3.26 -11.81 -11.65
C ASN A 75 -3.17 -13.33 -11.54
N ASN A 76 -2.17 -13.85 -10.84
CA ASN A 76 -1.93 -15.29 -10.73
C ASN A 76 -2.39 -15.89 -9.40
N LEU A 77 -2.92 -15.08 -8.46
CA LEU A 77 -3.36 -15.59 -7.14
C LEU A 77 -4.46 -16.64 -7.25
N GLU A 78 -5.34 -16.52 -8.23
CA GLU A 78 -6.46 -17.43 -8.45
C GLU A 78 -6.24 -18.34 -9.65
N HIS A 79 -4.98 -18.57 -10.04
CA HIS A 79 -4.65 -19.44 -11.14
C HIS A 79 -5.09 -20.88 -10.84
N GLU A 80 -5.55 -21.60 -11.88
CA GLU A 80 -6.00 -23.00 -11.75
C GLU A 80 -4.89 -23.92 -11.26
N ASP A 81 -3.64 -23.69 -11.69
CA ASP A 81 -2.49 -24.42 -11.21
C ASP A 81 -2.12 -23.95 -9.81
N ALA A 82 -2.20 -24.85 -8.84
CA ALA A 82 -1.92 -24.55 -7.44
C ALA A 82 -0.47 -24.08 -7.20
N ASP A 83 0.49 -24.57 -7.97
CA ASP A 83 1.89 -24.17 -7.86
C ASP A 83 2.08 -22.73 -8.34
N VAL A 84 1.41 -22.35 -9.43
CA VAL A 84 1.42 -20.98 -9.94
C VAL A 84 0.79 -20.03 -8.93
N ALA A 85 -0.35 -20.39 -8.34
CA ALA A 85 -1.02 -19.59 -7.32
C ALA A 85 -0.16 -19.42 -6.06
N ARG A 86 0.52 -20.46 -5.63
CA ARG A 86 1.42 -20.43 -4.47
C ARG A 86 2.62 -19.53 -4.71
N GLU A 87 3.23 -19.62 -5.89
CA GLU A 87 4.36 -18.76 -6.26
C GLU A 87 3.92 -17.30 -6.34
N ALA A 88 2.71 -17.04 -6.86
CA ALA A 88 2.13 -15.70 -6.90
C ALA A 88 1.98 -15.12 -5.50
N LEU A 89 1.53 -15.93 -4.52
CA LEU A 89 1.40 -15.49 -3.13
C LEU A 89 2.77 -15.14 -2.53
N ARG A 90 3.79 -15.94 -2.79
CA ARG A 90 5.17 -15.66 -2.34
C ARG A 90 5.68 -14.36 -2.94
N GLU A 91 5.49 -14.15 -4.23
CA GLU A 91 5.92 -12.93 -4.92
C GLU A 91 5.19 -11.72 -4.39
N LEU A 92 3.88 -11.83 -4.15
CA LEU A 92 3.10 -10.73 -3.56
C LEU A 92 3.65 -10.36 -2.18
N SER A 93 3.91 -11.35 -1.34
CA SER A 93 4.50 -11.13 -0.01
C SER A 93 5.87 -10.46 -0.11
N ALA A 94 6.70 -10.90 -1.06
CA ALA A 94 8.04 -10.32 -1.27
C ALA A 94 7.96 -8.86 -1.69
N VAL A 95 7.03 -8.50 -2.59
CA VAL A 95 6.82 -7.13 -3.03
C VAL A 95 6.37 -6.25 -1.87
N LEU A 96 5.42 -6.71 -1.06
CA LEU A 96 4.94 -5.98 0.10
C LEU A 96 6.06 -5.75 1.12
N ASP A 97 6.88 -6.77 1.39
CA ASP A 97 8.01 -6.67 2.32
C ASP A 97 9.07 -5.69 1.81
N GLU A 98 9.39 -5.75 0.53
CA GLU A 98 10.38 -4.87 -0.09
C GLU A 98 9.93 -3.41 -0.03
N ALA A 99 8.66 -3.15 -0.34
CA ALA A 99 8.07 -1.82 -0.23
C ALA A 99 8.05 -1.32 1.21
N MET A 100 7.69 -2.17 2.16
CA MET A 100 7.65 -1.80 3.57
C MET A 100 9.04 -1.47 4.10
N LYS A 101 10.06 -2.24 3.72
CA LYS A 101 11.45 -1.92 4.08
C LYS A 101 11.87 -0.56 3.54
N ALA A 102 11.48 -0.24 2.31
CA ALA A 102 11.82 1.03 1.70
C ALA A 102 11.21 2.22 2.46
N VAL A 103 9.96 2.11 2.93
CA VAL A 103 9.30 3.20 3.65
C VAL A 103 9.73 3.31 5.12
N HIS A 104 10.34 2.28 5.68
CA HIS A 104 10.93 2.31 7.02
C HIS A 104 12.38 2.80 7.03
N ALA A 105 13.01 2.89 5.87
CA ALA A 105 14.42 3.28 5.75
C ALA A 105 14.67 4.76 6.05
#